data_e464d3f1b66d6ba94019989de86a0d13
#
_entry.id   e464d3f1b66d6ba94019989de86a0d13
#
_cell.length_a   1.000
_cell.length_b   1.000
_cell.length_c   1.000
_cell.angle_alpha   90.00
_cell.angle_beta   90.00
_cell.angle_gamma   90.00
#
_symmetry.space_group_name_H-M   'P 1'
#
loop_
_entity.id
_entity.type
_entity.pdbx_description
1 polymer ?
#
loop_
_entity_poly.entity_id
_entity_poly.type
_entity_poly.pdbx_seq_one_letter_code
_entity_poly.pdbx_strand_id
1 'polypeptide(L)'
;MATRFTVTTECGLPDDVKQEYFRASEEDIEVNGISPTGYPMRMLKNTPAIGSGIRPGCESYGYLLDATGNCSYINAYNREVQAHPELKKVTVMDKTCLCTHMRNFNCWTCGHYTYRLKDTSHLLADGNYQILSAEHVFKDYQFSVNNEIALPEKQDIVTA
;
A
#
# COMPACT_ATOMS: atom_id res chain seq x y z
N MET A 1 8.22 -5.91 6.61
CA MET A 1 8.49 -7.07 5.71
C MET A 1 7.71 -6.98 4.40
N ALA A 2 6.37 -6.92 4.40
CA ALA A 2 5.57 -6.98 3.16
C ALA A 2 5.98 -5.96 2.08
N THR A 3 6.27 -4.70 2.44
CA THR A 3 6.61 -3.65 1.45
C THR A 3 7.87 -3.97 0.64
N ARG A 4 8.85 -4.68 1.20
CA ARG A 4 10.04 -5.11 0.43
C ARG A 4 9.65 -6.07 -0.71
N PHE A 5 8.69 -6.96 -0.48
CA PHE A 5 8.18 -7.85 -1.53
C PHE A 5 7.30 -7.13 -2.56
N THR A 6 6.67 -6.02 -2.17
CA THR A 6 5.88 -5.19 -3.10
C THR A 6 6.74 -4.57 -4.21
N VAL A 7 8.01 -4.31 -3.93
CA VAL A 7 8.94 -3.66 -4.88
C VAL A 7 9.92 -4.64 -5.53
N THR A 8 9.59 -5.92 -5.59
CA THR A 8 10.43 -6.93 -6.27
C THR A 8 10.09 -7.07 -7.75
N THR A 9 10.99 -7.71 -8.50
CA THR A 9 10.80 -7.98 -9.94
C THR A 9 9.58 -8.85 -10.21
N GLU A 10 9.23 -9.77 -9.31
CA GLU A 10 8.08 -10.68 -9.44
C GLU A 10 6.74 -10.03 -9.11
N CYS A 11 6.75 -8.89 -8.42
CA CYS A 11 5.53 -8.16 -8.16
C CYS A 11 5.06 -7.42 -9.42
N GLY A 12 3.81 -7.63 -9.81
CA GLY A 12 3.21 -7.00 -10.99
C GLY A 12 2.93 -5.50 -10.89
N LEU A 13 3.40 -4.83 -9.81
CA LEU A 13 3.33 -3.39 -9.69
C LEU A 13 4.23 -2.73 -10.74
N PRO A 14 3.80 -1.66 -11.45
CA PRO A 14 4.64 -0.93 -12.39
C PRO A 14 5.92 -0.40 -11.75
N ASP A 15 7.02 -0.39 -12.50
CA ASP A 15 8.33 -0.03 -11.95
C ASP A 15 8.43 1.44 -11.52
N ASP A 16 7.75 2.35 -12.21
CA ASP A 16 7.61 3.74 -11.81
C ASP A 16 6.94 3.88 -10.44
N VAL A 17 5.91 3.09 -10.18
CA VAL A 17 5.25 3.04 -8.86
C VAL A 17 6.17 2.42 -7.81
N LYS A 18 6.94 1.38 -8.14
CA LYS A 18 7.96 0.83 -7.22
C LYS A 18 8.99 1.89 -6.81
N GLN A 19 9.38 2.77 -7.75
CA GLN A 19 10.31 3.86 -7.47
C GLN A 19 9.73 4.87 -6.46
N GLU A 20 8.41 5.13 -6.46
CA GLU A 20 7.78 5.97 -5.44
C GLU A 20 7.95 5.42 -4.03
N TYR A 21 7.88 4.09 -3.86
CA TYR A 21 8.15 3.46 -2.57
C TYR A 21 9.60 3.63 -2.11
N PHE A 22 10.57 3.55 -3.03
CA PHE A 22 11.98 3.74 -2.69
C PHE A 22 12.31 5.20 -2.35
N ARG A 23 11.65 6.16 -3.02
CA ARG A 23 11.90 7.60 -2.81
C ARG A 23 11.22 8.16 -1.57
N ALA A 24 10.26 7.42 -1.00
CA ALA A 24 9.48 7.88 0.13
C ALA A 24 10.37 8.23 1.33
N SER A 25 10.08 9.36 1.97
CA SER A 25 10.58 9.77 3.27
C SER A 25 9.60 9.36 4.38
N GLU A 26 9.97 9.60 5.64
CA GLU A 26 9.09 9.32 6.77
C GLU A 26 7.82 10.19 6.72
N GLU A 27 7.96 11.44 6.31
CA GLU A 27 6.84 12.39 6.21
C GLU A 27 5.85 12.02 5.09
N ASP A 28 6.28 11.20 4.12
CA ASP A 28 5.41 10.76 3.02
C ASP A 28 4.48 9.60 3.42
N ILE A 29 4.60 9.10 4.64
CA ILE A 29 3.79 7.99 5.12
C ILE A 29 2.69 8.52 6.03
N GLU A 30 1.44 8.19 5.71
CA GLU A 30 0.30 8.56 6.56
C GLU A 30 -0.60 7.36 6.86
N VAL A 31 -1.36 7.50 7.95
CA VAL A 31 -2.48 6.61 8.26
C VAL A 31 -3.76 7.39 8.04
N ASN A 32 -4.62 6.90 7.17
CA ASN A 32 -5.87 7.57 6.80
C ASN A 32 -7.07 6.64 6.86
N GLY A 33 -8.24 7.23 6.76
CA GLY A 33 -9.51 6.52 6.85
C GLY A 33 -10.27 6.47 5.51
N ILE A 34 -9.60 6.54 4.35
CA ILE A 34 -10.27 6.53 3.04
C ILE A 34 -10.86 5.18 2.66
N SER A 35 -10.46 4.10 3.33
CA SER A 35 -10.98 2.76 3.08
C SER A 35 -12.48 2.67 3.37
N PRO A 36 -13.28 2.09 2.48
CA PRO A 36 -14.69 1.83 2.74
C PRO A 36 -14.92 0.77 3.81
N THR A 37 -13.86 0.02 4.19
CA THR A 37 -13.94 -0.97 5.26
C THR A 37 -14.05 -0.37 6.66
N GLY A 38 -13.86 0.94 6.81
CA GLY A 38 -13.84 1.62 8.10
C GLY A 38 -12.53 1.47 8.88
N TYR A 39 -11.64 0.56 8.47
CA TYR A 39 -10.33 0.41 9.08
C TYR A 39 -9.33 1.41 8.52
N PRO A 40 -8.43 1.93 9.36
CA PRO A 40 -7.37 2.82 8.90
C PRO A 40 -6.39 2.06 7.99
N MET A 41 -5.89 2.75 6.97
CA MET A 41 -4.86 2.24 6.06
C MET A 41 -3.62 3.12 6.14
N ARG A 42 -2.44 2.50 6.09
CA ARG A 42 -1.18 3.22 5.93
C ARG A 42 -0.80 3.23 4.47
N MET A 43 -0.52 4.42 3.95
CA MET A 43 -0.26 4.65 2.53
C MET A 43 0.80 5.73 2.34
N LEU A 44 1.38 5.79 1.14
CA LEU A 44 2.11 6.97 0.70
C LEU A 44 1.13 8.11 0.42
N LYS A 45 1.44 9.32 0.90
CA LYS A 45 0.57 10.51 0.77
C LYS A 45 0.29 10.91 -0.67
N ASN A 46 1.26 10.69 -1.57
CA ASN A 46 1.15 11.02 -2.99
C ASN A 46 0.40 9.95 -3.81
N THR A 47 -0.15 8.91 -3.17
CA THR A 47 -0.95 7.91 -3.88
C THR A 47 -2.19 8.55 -4.52
N PRO A 48 -2.49 8.25 -5.79
CA PRO A 48 -3.66 8.83 -6.48
C PRO A 48 -5.01 8.48 -5.85
N ALA A 49 -5.06 7.48 -4.98
CA ALA A 49 -6.29 7.13 -4.24
C ALA A 49 -6.71 8.22 -3.23
N ILE A 50 -5.74 8.97 -2.69
CA ILE A 50 -6.01 10.06 -1.75
C ILE A 50 -6.55 11.26 -2.54
N GLY A 51 -7.66 11.83 -2.07
CA GLY A 51 -8.32 12.95 -2.77
C GLY A 51 -9.12 12.57 -4.02
N SER A 52 -9.18 11.27 -4.37
CA SER A 52 -9.97 10.80 -5.50
C SER A 52 -11.47 11.03 -5.29
N GLY A 53 -12.14 11.44 -6.38
CA GLY A 53 -13.61 11.56 -6.43
C GLY A 53 -14.34 10.24 -6.66
N ILE A 54 -13.63 9.12 -6.90
CA ILE A 54 -14.24 7.83 -7.20
C ILE A 54 -14.76 7.20 -5.91
N ARG A 55 -16.08 7.10 -5.78
CA ARG A 55 -16.74 6.57 -4.58
C ARG A 55 -16.97 5.06 -4.67
N PRO A 56 -17.04 4.35 -3.53
CA PRO A 56 -17.28 2.91 -3.52
C PRO A 56 -18.64 2.55 -4.12
N GLY A 57 -18.64 1.66 -5.13
CA GLY A 57 -19.86 0.96 -5.57
C GLY A 57 -20.14 -0.30 -4.75
N CYS A 58 -19.16 -0.79 -4.01
CA CYS A 58 -19.18 -1.93 -3.09
C CYS A 58 -19.46 -3.32 -3.68
N GLU A 59 -19.69 -3.44 -4.96
CA GLU A 59 -19.88 -4.74 -5.63
C GLU A 59 -18.57 -5.56 -5.61
N SER A 60 -17.46 -4.89 -5.83
CA SER A 60 -16.12 -5.53 -5.89
C SER A 60 -15.63 -6.05 -4.54
N TYR A 61 -16.26 -5.69 -3.43
CA TYR A 61 -15.91 -6.17 -2.09
C TYR A 61 -16.75 -7.36 -1.63
N GLY A 62 -17.61 -7.89 -2.51
CA GLY A 62 -18.59 -8.91 -2.14
C GLY A 62 -19.76 -8.36 -1.30
N TYR A 63 -19.86 -7.05 -1.17
CA TYR A 63 -20.97 -6.36 -0.54
C TYR A 63 -21.87 -5.78 -1.64
N LEU A 64 -22.99 -6.40 -1.84
CA LEU A 64 -24.00 -5.86 -2.73
C LEU A 64 -24.65 -4.64 -2.09
N LEU A 65 -24.86 -3.61 -2.89
CA LEU A 65 -25.77 -2.55 -2.51
C LEU A 65 -27.17 -3.14 -2.40
N ASP A 66 -27.91 -2.75 -1.37
CA ASP A 66 -29.32 -3.10 -1.28
C ASP A 66 -30.14 -2.33 -2.34
N ALA A 67 -31.44 -2.63 -2.45
CA ALA A 67 -32.36 -1.99 -3.40
C ALA A 67 -32.45 -0.46 -3.24
N THR A 68 -31.98 0.10 -2.13
CA THR A 68 -31.94 1.53 -1.85
C THR A 68 -30.56 2.15 -2.09
N GLY A 69 -29.59 1.35 -2.57
CA GLY A 69 -28.23 1.81 -2.84
C GLY A 69 -27.34 1.89 -1.60
N ASN A 70 -27.70 1.27 -0.48
CA ASN A 70 -26.90 1.28 0.73
C ASN A 70 -25.91 0.10 0.75
N CYS A 71 -24.68 0.36 1.20
CA CYS A 71 -23.67 -0.64 1.45
C CYS A 71 -23.94 -1.35 2.79
N SER A 72 -24.13 -2.66 2.75
CA SER A 72 -24.39 -3.46 3.95
C SER A 72 -23.23 -3.38 4.97
N TYR A 73 -21.99 -3.29 4.48
CA TYR A 73 -20.82 -3.14 5.35
C TYR A 73 -20.83 -1.81 6.09
N ILE A 74 -21.05 -0.69 5.39
CA ILE A 74 -21.13 0.64 6.01
C ILE A 74 -22.30 0.72 7.00
N ASN A 75 -23.41 0.07 6.70
CA ASN A 75 -24.54 0.00 7.61
C ASN A 75 -24.20 -0.77 8.89
N ALA A 76 -23.45 -1.88 8.77
CA ALA A 76 -22.96 -2.63 9.93
C ALA A 76 -21.99 -1.78 10.76
N TYR A 77 -21.02 -1.12 10.12
CA TYR A 77 -20.07 -0.24 10.79
C TYR A 77 -20.77 0.92 11.52
N ASN A 78 -21.74 1.57 10.88
CA ASN A 78 -22.49 2.66 11.51
C ASN A 78 -23.35 2.20 12.69
N ARG A 79 -23.80 0.95 12.73
CA ARG A 79 -24.44 0.37 13.93
C ARG A 79 -23.47 0.23 15.10
N GLU A 80 -22.23 -0.20 14.81
CA GLU A 80 -21.17 -0.22 15.82
C GLU A 80 -20.86 1.16 16.37
N VAL A 81 -20.80 2.18 15.51
CA VAL A 81 -20.62 3.58 15.93
C VAL A 81 -21.76 4.08 16.83
N GLN A 82 -22.99 3.59 16.63
CA GLN A 82 -24.10 3.91 17.54
C GLN A 82 -23.93 3.27 18.93
N ALA A 83 -23.39 2.06 18.98
CA ALA A 83 -23.07 1.37 20.24
C ALA A 83 -21.81 1.96 20.91
N HIS A 84 -20.92 2.57 20.15
CA HIS A 84 -19.64 3.13 20.55
C HIS A 84 -19.52 4.59 20.09
N PRO A 85 -20.12 5.56 20.80
CA PRO A 85 -20.18 6.97 20.38
C PRO A 85 -18.81 7.65 20.19
N GLU A 86 -17.75 7.08 20.73
CA GLU A 86 -16.36 7.52 20.56
C GLU A 86 -15.85 7.30 19.11
N LEU A 87 -16.50 6.44 18.32
CA LEU A 87 -16.17 6.21 16.93
C LEU A 87 -16.84 7.22 16.03
N LYS A 88 -16.12 7.65 14.99
CA LYS A 88 -16.68 8.59 13.99
C LYS A 88 -17.62 7.85 13.03
N LYS A 89 -18.84 8.34 12.89
CA LYS A 89 -19.78 7.87 11.87
C LYS A 89 -19.17 7.99 10.46
N VAL A 90 -19.32 6.93 9.66
CA VAL A 90 -18.77 6.84 8.31
C VAL A 90 -19.89 6.86 7.29
N THR A 91 -19.69 7.58 6.19
CA THR A 91 -20.57 7.56 5.02
C THR A 91 -19.82 7.11 3.78
N VAL A 92 -20.53 6.64 2.74
CA VAL A 92 -19.91 6.28 1.45
C VAL A 92 -19.23 7.49 0.81
N MET A 93 -19.74 8.70 1.07
CA MET A 93 -19.20 9.94 0.50
C MET A 93 -17.82 10.30 1.03
N ASP A 94 -17.47 9.82 2.23
CA ASP A 94 -16.16 10.05 2.86
C ASP A 94 -15.12 9.03 2.41
N LYS A 95 -15.50 8.05 1.57
CA LYS A 95 -14.66 6.91 1.21
C LYS A 95 -14.27 6.93 -0.26
N THR A 96 -13.13 6.29 -0.53
CA THR A 96 -12.60 6.10 -1.88
C THR A 96 -12.77 4.65 -2.32
N CYS A 97 -13.10 4.42 -3.59
CA CYS A 97 -13.18 3.08 -4.14
C CYS A 97 -11.80 2.45 -4.27
N LEU A 98 -11.43 1.57 -3.32
CA LEU A 98 -10.12 0.91 -3.33
C LEU A 98 -9.96 -0.06 -4.50
N CYS A 99 -11.02 -0.80 -4.89
CA CYS A 99 -10.91 -1.78 -5.98
C CYS A 99 -10.53 -1.13 -7.31
N THR A 100 -11.14 0.00 -7.64
CA THR A 100 -10.78 0.76 -8.85
C THR A 100 -9.33 1.23 -8.80
N HIS A 101 -8.91 1.76 -7.65
CA HIS A 101 -7.54 2.25 -7.49
C HIS A 101 -6.51 1.12 -7.47
N MET A 102 -6.79 -0.01 -6.81
CA MET A 102 -5.90 -1.18 -6.82
C MET A 102 -5.74 -1.77 -8.22
N ARG A 103 -6.82 -1.86 -8.99
CA ARG A 103 -6.76 -2.34 -10.39
C ARG A 103 -5.85 -1.47 -11.25
N ASN A 104 -5.82 -0.17 -11.00
CA ASN A 104 -5.03 0.80 -11.75
C ASN A 104 -3.68 1.13 -11.08
N PHE A 105 -3.25 0.35 -10.09
CA PHE A 105 -2.02 0.57 -9.32
C PHE A 105 -1.93 1.95 -8.65
N ASN A 106 -3.06 2.53 -8.28
CA ASN A 106 -3.18 3.87 -7.69
C ASN A 106 -3.42 3.87 -6.18
N CYS A 107 -3.32 2.72 -5.52
CA CYS A 107 -3.51 2.56 -4.08
C CYS A 107 -2.21 2.01 -3.46
N TRP A 108 -1.35 2.91 -2.98
CA TRP A 108 0.02 2.58 -2.56
C TRP A 108 0.09 2.37 -1.05
N THR A 109 -0.41 1.22 -0.62
CA THR A 109 -0.35 0.81 0.79
C THR A 109 1.07 0.41 1.18
N CYS A 110 1.48 0.74 2.40
CA CYS A 110 2.86 0.53 2.81
C CYS A 110 3.00 0.19 4.31
N GLY A 111 4.19 -0.28 4.69
CA GLY A 111 4.59 -0.45 6.07
C GLY A 111 5.05 0.87 6.72
N HIS A 112 5.13 0.89 8.05
CA HIS A 112 5.62 2.07 8.78
C HIS A 112 7.05 2.45 8.36
N TYR A 113 7.92 1.47 8.19
CA TYR A 113 9.33 1.70 7.86
C TYR A 113 9.63 1.72 6.35
N THR A 114 8.65 2.04 5.51
CA THR A 114 8.83 2.11 4.06
C THR A 114 9.89 3.13 3.67
N TYR A 115 10.03 4.23 4.41
CA TYR A 115 11.07 5.25 4.18
C TYR A 115 12.51 4.70 4.26
N ARG A 116 12.71 3.53 4.85
CA ARG A 116 14.01 2.82 4.89
C ARG A 116 14.21 1.86 3.72
N LEU A 117 13.25 1.76 2.81
CA LEU A 117 13.31 0.82 1.70
C LEU A 117 14.51 1.10 0.79
N LYS A 118 14.86 2.36 0.61
CA LYS A 118 16.06 2.81 -0.11
C LYS A 118 17.37 2.23 0.43
N ASP A 119 17.43 1.94 1.75
CA ASP A 119 18.60 1.35 2.39
C ASP A 119 18.79 -0.14 2.01
N THR A 120 17.81 -0.73 1.33
CA THR A 120 17.80 -2.13 0.90
C THR A 120 18.09 -2.32 -0.58
N SER A 121 18.53 -1.27 -1.27
CA SER A 121 18.78 -1.29 -2.71
C SER A 121 19.90 -0.33 -3.09
N HIS A 122 20.34 -0.38 -4.34
CA HIS A 122 21.35 0.50 -4.90
C HIS A 122 20.70 1.61 -5.74
N LEU A 123 21.19 2.84 -5.57
CA LEU A 123 20.85 3.95 -6.45
C LEU A 123 21.66 3.81 -7.75
N LEU A 124 20.95 3.75 -8.87
CA LEU A 124 21.52 3.64 -10.21
C LEU A 124 21.90 5.02 -10.78
N ALA A 125 22.68 5.01 -11.86
CA ALA A 125 23.16 6.25 -12.50
C ALA A 125 22.02 7.11 -13.11
N ASP A 126 20.89 6.52 -13.42
CA ASP A 126 19.68 7.19 -13.91
C ASP A 126 18.80 7.81 -12.79
N GLY A 127 19.23 7.67 -11.53
CA GLY A 127 18.49 8.17 -10.38
C GLY A 127 17.35 7.26 -9.88
N ASN A 128 17.22 6.06 -10.45
CA ASN A 128 16.30 5.04 -9.96
C ASN A 128 17.00 4.09 -8.99
N TYR A 129 16.20 3.42 -8.17
CA TYR A 129 16.69 2.34 -7.32
C TYR A 129 16.59 1.01 -8.05
N GLN A 130 17.57 0.15 -7.84
CA GLN A 130 17.56 -1.20 -8.39
C GLN A 130 16.39 -2.00 -7.81
N ILE A 131 15.60 -2.62 -8.68
CA ILE A 131 14.52 -3.53 -8.27
C ILE A 131 15.11 -4.93 -8.15
N LEU A 132 15.06 -5.49 -6.94
CA LEU A 132 15.63 -6.79 -6.61
C LEU A 132 14.58 -7.91 -6.73
N SER A 133 15.02 -9.16 -6.80
CA SER A 133 14.13 -10.32 -6.82
C SER A 133 13.55 -10.60 -5.42
N ALA A 134 12.41 -11.28 -5.37
CA ALA A 134 11.83 -11.77 -4.13
C ALA A 134 12.74 -12.80 -3.44
N GLU A 135 13.47 -13.59 -4.21
CA GLU A 135 14.47 -14.53 -3.69
C GLU A 135 15.56 -13.80 -2.91
N HIS A 136 16.06 -12.68 -3.46
CA HIS A 136 17.05 -11.87 -2.77
C HIS A 136 16.52 -11.33 -1.45
N VAL A 137 15.32 -10.76 -1.46
CA VAL A 137 14.66 -10.25 -0.24
C VAL A 137 14.48 -11.36 0.79
N PHE A 138 14.11 -12.56 0.35
CA PHE A 138 13.95 -13.72 1.24
C PHE A 138 15.28 -14.12 1.89
N LYS A 139 16.36 -14.18 1.10
CA LYS A 139 17.70 -14.51 1.61
C LYS A 139 18.18 -13.50 2.65
N ASP A 140 17.95 -12.21 2.44
CA ASP A 140 18.27 -11.17 3.43
C ASP A 140 17.58 -11.44 4.78
N TYR A 141 16.31 -11.81 4.77
CA TYR A 141 15.59 -12.12 6.01
C TYR A 141 16.05 -13.43 6.66
N GLN A 142 16.47 -14.40 5.86
CA GLN A 142 16.90 -15.71 6.36
C GLN A 142 18.28 -15.64 7.00
N PHE A 143 19.20 -14.82 6.46
CA PHE A 143 20.61 -14.80 6.83
C PHE A 143 21.07 -13.53 7.55
N SER A 144 20.19 -12.57 7.78
CA SER A 144 20.50 -11.36 8.53
C SER A 144 20.70 -11.69 10.02
N VAL A 145 21.96 -11.61 10.49
CA VAL A 145 22.33 -12.00 11.85
C VAL A 145 22.11 -10.87 12.87
N ASN A 146 22.16 -9.60 12.45
CA ASN A 146 22.19 -8.45 13.37
C ASN A 146 21.10 -7.39 13.06
N ASN A 147 20.00 -7.74 12.43
CA ASN A 147 19.00 -6.79 11.92
C ASN A 147 19.59 -5.76 10.92
N GLU A 148 20.80 -5.97 10.44
CA GLU A 148 21.39 -5.20 9.38
C GLU A 148 20.90 -5.73 8.03
N ILE A 149 20.51 -4.80 7.15
CA ILE A 149 20.08 -5.13 5.79
C ILE A 149 21.34 -5.24 4.94
N ALA A 150 21.67 -6.47 4.53
CA ALA A 150 22.76 -6.68 3.58
C ALA A 150 22.29 -6.26 2.18
N LEU A 151 23.03 -5.37 1.54
CA LEU A 151 22.83 -5.09 0.12
C LEU A 151 23.54 -6.17 -0.71
N PRO A 152 22.96 -6.57 -1.88
CA PRO A 152 23.61 -7.51 -2.77
C PRO A 152 24.92 -6.93 -3.31
N GLU A 153 25.92 -7.76 -3.48
CA GLU A 153 27.10 -7.38 -4.25
C GLU A 153 26.70 -7.14 -5.71
N LYS A 154 27.35 -6.19 -6.39
CA LYS A 154 27.05 -5.86 -7.80
C LYS A 154 27.12 -7.04 -8.76
N GLN A 155 27.81 -8.10 -8.36
CA GLN A 155 28.00 -9.33 -9.15
C GLN A 155 26.78 -10.26 -9.11
N ASP A 156 25.89 -10.09 -8.13
CA ASP A 156 24.68 -10.89 -7.98
C ASP A 156 23.51 -10.38 -8.85
N ILE A 157 23.75 -9.33 -9.63
CA ILE A 157 22.80 -8.79 -10.57
C ILE A 157 22.80 -9.71 -11.80
N VAL A 158 21.94 -10.70 -11.77
CA VAL A 158 21.63 -11.51 -12.97
C VAL A 158 20.97 -10.60 -13.97
N THR A 159 21.70 -10.21 -15.00
CA THR A 159 21.14 -9.65 -16.22
C THR A 159 20.26 -10.75 -16.84
N ALA A 160 18.94 -10.69 -16.61
CA ALA A 160 17.95 -11.46 -17.32
C ALA A 160 17.64 -10.78 -18.65
#